data_e9fadd168c78024661f31ae72557a565
#
_entry.id   e9fadd168c78024661f31ae72557a565
#
_cell.length_a   1.000
_cell.length_b   1.000
_cell.length_c   1.000
_cell.angle_alpha   90.00
_cell.angle_beta   90.00
_cell.angle_gamma   90.00
#
_symmetry.space_group_name_H-M   'P 1'
#
loop_
_entity.id
_entity.type
_entity.pdbx_description
1 polymer ?
#
loop_
_entity_poly.entity_id
_entity_poly.type
_entity_poly.pdbx_seq_one_letter_code
_entity_poly.pdbx_strand_id
1 'polypeptide(L)'
;MNEKKIKPIGLVRNDPWLEPVTLDITQRFERYQQTVKEIEQNWKSLGEFANAYQFYGFHYDRTAKGWFYREWAPKAQDLYLFGDFNNWQRYSHRLTPNKYGQWEIFLPDEEYKDRFTHQSRVMVMVHSDAGWHEKIPAYIHRVIQDPATLGFSGQHWAPPHPFDWTDDHFDIRELNELLIYECHVGMAQEQPSVGTFAEFADYLIPYIKNSGYNAIQLMAIAEHPYYGSFGYHVTNFYAVSSRFGTPEELKYLIKKAHEQGIAVLMDVVHSHAAKNTREGLNQFDGSEDQYFHPGDRGNHPHWDSKCFNYGKREVLQFLLSNLKYWLKEFHFDGFRFDGVTSMMYFDHGYREIWDRDG
;
A
#
# COMPACT_ATOMS: atom_id res chain seq x y z
N MET A 1 -21.53 39.24 -21.61
CA MET A 1 -21.10 37.83 -21.52
C MET A 1 -22.12 37.08 -20.71
N ASN A 2 -22.80 36.09 -21.30
CA ASN A 2 -23.75 35.25 -20.55
C ASN A 2 -22.94 34.39 -19.56
N GLU A 3 -22.97 34.75 -18.29
CA GLU A 3 -22.51 33.85 -17.22
C GLU A 3 -23.37 32.58 -17.30
N LYS A 4 -22.77 31.47 -17.76
CA LYS A 4 -23.40 30.16 -17.62
C LYS A 4 -23.63 29.94 -16.15
N LYS A 5 -24.90 30.03 -15.70
CA LYS A 5 -25.29 29.63 -14.34
C LYS A 5 -24.89 28.19 -14.12
N ILE A 6 -23.84 27.98 -13.35
CA ILE A 6 -23.37 26.65 -12.95
C ILE A 6 -24.51 26.05 -12.10
N LYS A 7 -25.03 24.89 -12.53
CA LYS A 7 -26.01 24.15 -11.70
C LYS A 7 -25.29 23.62 -10.47
N PRO A 8 -25.70 24.00 -9.26
CA PRO A 8 -25.04 23.49 -8.07
C PRO A 8 -25.19 21.98 -7.98
N ILE A 9 -24.07 21.30 -7.67
CA ILE A 9 -24.04 19.85 -7.44
C ILE A 9 -24.85 19.50 -6.17
N GLY A 10 -25.18 18.22 -6.00
CA GLY A 10 -26.03 17.75 -4.89
C GLY A 10 -25.56 18.21 -3.51
N LEU A 11 -24.24 18.22 -3.29
CA LEU A 11 -23.64 18.66 -2.04
C LEU A 11 -24.05 20.11 -1.67
N VAL A 12 -23.88 21.05 -2.60
CA VAL A 12 -24.24 22.47 -2.40
C VAL A 12 -25.76 22.66 -2.25
N ARG A 13 -26.56 21.86 -2.96
CA ARG A 13 -28.04 21.93 -2.82
C ARG A 13 -28.52 21.45 -1.45
N ASN A 14 -27.82 20.49 -0.86
CA ASN A 14 -28.18 19.93 0.45
C ASN A 14 -27.62 20.75 1.62
N ASP A 15 -26.57 21.56 1.38
CA ASP A 15 -25.98 22.42 2.39
C ASP A 15 -25.78 23.83 1.80
N PRO A 16 -26.70 24.78 2.10
CA PRO A 16 -26.63 26.18 1.63
C PRO A 16 -25.38 26.94 2.09
N TRP A 17 -24.73 26.53 3.19
CA TRP A 17 -23.49 27.15 3.65
C TRP A 17 -22.33 26.99 2.66
N LEU A 18 -22.43 26.03 1.74
CA LEU A 18 -21.46 25.80 0.67
C LEU A 18 -21.69 26.68 -0.57
N GLU A 19 -22.76 27.47 -0.62
CA GLU A 19 -23.10 28.33 -1.76
C GLU A 19 -21.98 29.28 -2.18
N PRO A 20 -21.26 29.96 -1.24
CA PRO A 20 -20.17 30.86 -1.57
C PRO A 20 -18.97 30.17 -2.26
N VAL A 21 -18.78 28.87 -2.08
CA VAL A 21 -17.67 28.06 -2.62
C VAL A 21 -18.15 27.07 -3.71
N THR A 22 -19.33 27.31 -4.27
CA THR A 22 -19.93 26.44 -5.32
C THR A 22 -18.98 26.22 -6.51
N LEU A 23 -18.28 27.25 -6.95
CA LEU A 23 -17.35 27.16 -8.08
C LEU A 23 -16.21 26.17 -7.80
N ASP A 24 -15.58 26.30 -6.64
CA ASP A 24 -14.45 25.46 -6.24
C ASP A 24 -14.85 23.99 -6.11
N ILE A 25 -16.01 23.74 -5.49
CA ILE A 25 -16.56 22.39 -5.34
C ILE A 25 -16.89 21.80 -6.71
N THR A 26 -17.50 22.59 -7.60
CA THR A 26 -17.86 22.14 -8.97
C THR A 26 -16.59 21.81 -9.77
N GLN A 27 -15.59 22.67 -9.75
CA GLN A 27 -14.32 22.44 -10.46
C GLN A 27 -13.57 21.19 -9.96
N ARG A 28 -13.58 20.95 -8.65
CA ARG A 28 -13.00 19.72 -8.05
C ARG A 28 -13.73 18.47 -8.54
N PHE A 29 -15.06 18.51 -8.56
CA PHE A 29 -15.87 17.41 -9.03
C PHE A 29 -15.69 17.16 -10.54
N GLU A 30 -15.67 18.20 -11.35
CA GLU A 30 -15.40 18.10 -12.80
C GLU A 30 -13.99 17.52 -13.07
N ARG A 31 -12.97 17.93 -12.30
CA ARG A 31 -11.62 17.37 -12.41
C ARG A 31 -11.61 15.87 -12.06
N TYR A 32 -12.30 15.48 -11.00
CA TYR A 32 -12.46 14.06 -10.64
C TYR A 32 -13.11 13.28 -11.79
N GLN A 33 -14.24 13.76 -12.32
CA GLN A 33 -14.92 13.10 -13.44
C GLN A 33 -14.04 13.01 -14.69
N GLN A 34 -13.29 14.05 -14.99
CA GLN A 34 -12.37 14.07 -16.13
C GLN A 34 -11.25 13.03 -15.94
N THR A 35 -10.66 12.96 -14.74
CA THR A 35 -9.61 11.98 -14.41
C THR A 35 -10.14 10.55 -14.54
N VAL A 36 -11.33 10.27 -14.00
CA VAL A 36 -11.98 8.95 -14.15
C VAL A 36 -12.17 8.61 -15.64
N LYS A 37 -12.72 9.54 -16.41
CA LYS A 37 -12.94 9.35 -17.84
C LYS A 37 -11.64 9.09 -18.63
N GLU A 38 -10.55 9.79 -18.30
CA GLU A 38 -9.23 9.57 -18.91
C GLU A 38 -8.65 8.19 -18.55
N ILE A 39 -8.86 7.73 -17.32
CA ILE A 39 -8.49 6.38 -16.91
C ILE A 39 -9.31 5.36 -17.71
N GLU A 40 -10.62 5.51 -17.77
CA GLU A 40 -11.53 4.58 -18.45
C GLU A 40 -11.36 4.53 -19.99
N GLN A 41 -10.66 5.49 -20.60
CA GLN A 41 -10.24 5.40 -22.00
C GLN A 41 -9.23 4.27 -22.27
N ASN A 42 -8.43 3.90 -21.28
CA ASN A 42 -7.38 2.90 -21.38
C ASN A 42 -7.68 1.62 -20.59
N TRP A 43 -8.58 1.69 -19.61
CA TRP A 43 -9.04 0.59 -18.76
C TRP A 43 -10.56 0.58 -18.71
N LYS A 44 -11.19 -0.57 -18.58
CA LYS A 44 -12.66 -0.68 -18.58
C LYS A 44 -13.33 0.01 -17.40
N SER A 45 -12.57 0.20 -16.29
CA SER A 45 -13.07 0.82 -15.06
C SER A 45 -11.92 1.23 -14.14
N LEU A 46 -12.20 2.06 -13.12
CA LEU A 46 -11.26 2.29 -12.02
C LEU A 46 -10.85 1.00 -11.31
N GLY A 47 -11.77 0.04 -11.19
CA GLY A 47 -11.49 -1.25 -10.60
C GLY A 47 -10.50 -2.09 -11.42
N GLU A 48 -10.49 -1.97 -12.74
CA GLU A 48 -9.48 -2.60 -13.60
C GLU A 48 -8.15 -1.85 -13.54
N PHE A 49 -8.19 -0.52 -13.54
CA PHE A 49 -7.00 0.30 -13.32
C PHE A 49 -6.26 -0.05 -12.02
N ALA A 50 -7.01 -0.34 -10.96
CA ALA A 50 -6.50 -0.72 -9.65
C ALA A 50 -6.03 -2.20 -9.56
N ASN A 51 -5.64 -2.84 -10.67
CA ASN A 51 -5.16 -4.22 -10.71
C ASN A 51 -3.63 -4.33 -10.88
N ALA A 52 -2.88 -3.27 -10.66
CA ALA A 52 -1.41 -3.32 -10.82
C ALA A 52 -0.76 -4.39 -9.92
N TYR A 53 -1.32 -4.67 -8.74
CA TYR A 53 -0.84 -5.73 -7.84
C TYR A 53 -0.96 -7.15 -8.44
N GLN A 54 -1.80 -7.34 -9.45
CA GLN A 54 -1.93 -8.61 -10.19
C GLN A 54 -0.95 -8.72 -11.36
N PHE A 55 -0.23 -7.64 -11.66
CA PHE A 55 0.74 -7.59 -12.74
C PHE A 55 2.17 -7.44 -12.22
N TYR A 56 2.41 -6.46 -11.32
CA TYR A 56 3.71 -6.22 -10.71
C TYR A 56 3.96 -7.14 -9.51
N GLY A 57 5.23 -7.35 -9.17
CA GLY A 57 5.63 -8.33 -8.17
C GLY A 57 5.80 -9.73 -8.76
N PHE A 58 5.64 -10.75 -7.95
CA PHE A 58 5.84 -12.14 -8.31
C PHE A 58 4.52 -12.84 -8.65
N HIS A 59 4.39 -13.38 -9.86
CA HIS A 59 3.19 -14.08 -10.32
C HIS A 59 3.54 -15.40 -10.99
N TYR A 60 2.93 -16.47 -10.52
CA TYR A 60 3.08 -17.78 -11.13
C TYR A 60 2.18 -17.92 -12.36
N ASP A 61 2.78 -18.28 -13.50
CA ASP A 61 2.03 -18.60 -14.72
C ASP A 61 1.96 -20.13 -14.90
N ARG A 62 0.75 -20.66 -14.80
CA ARG A 62 0.52 -22.10 -14.93
C ARG A 62 0.76 -22.61 -16.34
N THR A 63 0.60 -21.79 -17.35
CA THR A 63 0.78 -22.15 -18.76
C THR A 63 2.27 -22.15 -19.11
N ALA A 64 2.98 -21.10 -18.73
CA ALA A 64 4.43 -20.98 -18.92
C ALA A 64 5.21 -21.85 -17.93
N LYS A 65 4.59 -22.31 -16.84
CA LYS A 65 5.19 -23.09 -15.75
C LYS A 65 6.42 -22.41 -15.16
N GLY A 66 6.17 -21.32 -14.43
CA GLY A 66 7.20 -20.54 -13.78
C GLY A 66 6.70 -19.23 -13.22
N TRP A 67 7.60 -18.49 -12.61
CA TRP A 67 7.32 -17.23 -11.99
C TRP A 67 7.75 -16.06 -12.86
N PHE A 68 6.85 -15.13 -13.12
CA PHE A 68 7.21 -13.79 -13.58
C PHE A 68 7.48 -12.90 -12.36
N TYR A 69 8.53 -12.11 -12.47
CA TYR A 69 8.73 -10.94 -11.62
C TYR A 69 8.73 -9.69 -12.49
N ARG A 70 7.91 -8.70 -12.11
CA ARG A 70 7.77 -7.43 -12.81
C ARG A 70 7.90 -6.26 -11.87
N GLU A 71 8.58 -5.22 -12.34
CA GLU A 71 8.82 -4.00 -11.57
C GLU A 71 8.67 -2.76 -12.46
N TRP A 72 8.30 -1.62 -11.87
CA TRP A 72 8.26 -0.35 -12.55
C TRP A 72 9.43 0.53 -12.09
N ALA A 73 10.39 0.78 -12.98
CA ALA A 73 11.59 1.55 -12.74
C ALA A 73 11.99 2.33 -14.01
N PRO A 74 11.29 3.42 -14.36
CA PRO A 74 11.39 4.06 -15.68
C PRO A 74 12.75 4.71 -15.96
N LYS A 75 13.49 5.11 -14.93
CA LYS A 75 14.83 5.72 -15.07
C LYS A 75 15.98 4.76 -14.77
N ALA A 76 15.67 3.49 -14.44
CA ALA A 76 16.70 2.48 -14.32
C ALA A 76 17.34 2.16 -15.68
N GLN A 77 18.65 1.96 -15.70
CA GLN A 77 19.44 1.54 -16.84
C GLN A 77 19.60 0.02 -16.88
N ASP A 78 19.72 -0.60 -15.69
CA ASP A 78 19.74 -2.04 -15.49
C ASP A 78 19.01 -2.40 -14.20
N LEU A 79 18.40 -3.59 -14.21
CA LEU A 79 17.72 -4.15 -13.05
C LEU A 79 17.98 -5.65 -12.99
N TYR A 80 18.41 -6.15 -11.82
CA TYR A 80 18.71 -7.56 -11.60
C TYR A 80 17.99 -8.07 -10.37
N LEU A 81 17.38 -9.25 -10.48
CA LEU A 81 16.81 -9.96 -9.35
C LEU A 81 17.86 -10.86 -8.72
N PHE A 82 17.97 -10.86 -7.39
CA PHE A 82 18.88 -11.72 -6.65
C PHE A 82 18.33 -12.10 -5.28
N GLY A 83 18.86 -13.16 -4.70
CA GLY A 83 18.40 -13.66 -3.41
C GLY A 83 18.86 -15.08 -3.14
N ASP A 84 18.14 -15.81 -2.30
CA ASP A 84 18.47 -17.19 -1.92
C ASP A 84 18.53 -18.12 -3.15
N PHE A 85 17.62 -17.92 -4.10
CA PHE A 85 17.47 -18.76 -5.30
C PHE A 85 18.71 -18.78 -6.23
N ASN A 86 19.55 -17.74 -6.17
CA ASN A 86 20.76 -17.62 -6.98
C ASN A 86 22.03 -17.40 -6.14
N ASN A 87 22.01 -17.81 -4.85
CA ASN A 87 23.11 -17.63 -3.90
C ASN A 87 23.58 -16.17 -3.80
N TRP A 88 22.63 -15.23 -3.84
CA TRP A 88 22.87 -13.79 -3.70
C TRP A 88 23.79 -13.19 -4.78
N GLN A 89 23.86 -13.80 -5.96
CA GLN A 89 24.61 -13.28 -7.10
C GLN A 89 23.88 -12.09 -7.74
N ARG A 90 24.34 -10.89 -7.42
CA ARG A 90 23.66 -9.60 -7.71
C ARG A 90 23.45 -9.31 -9.19
N TYR A 91 24.27 -9.83 -10.09
CA TYR A 91 24.32 -9.45 -11.51
C TYR A 91 24.01 -10.60 -12.46
N SER A 92 23.47 -11.72 -11.98
CA SER A 92 23.21 -12.90 -12.80
C SER A 92 21.85 -12.93 -13.48
N HIS A 93 20.84 -12.29 -12.89
CA HIS A 93 19.44 -12.37 -13.34
C HIS A 93 18.91 -11.00 -13.75
N ARG A 94 19.36 -10.55 -14.94
CA ARG A 94 18.97 -9.27 -15.51
C ARG A 94 17.53 -9.31 -15.99
N LEU A 95 16.72 -8.30 -15.63
CA LEU A 95 15.39 -8.09 -16.17
C LEU A 95 15.45 -7.43 -17.56
N THR A 96 14.42 -7.65 -18.35
CA THR A 96 14.24 -7.03 -19.66
C THR A 96 13.30 -5.83 -19.54
N PRO A 97 13.71 -4.62 -19.96
CA PRO A 97 12.86 -3.45 -19.95
C PRO A 97 11.94 -3.40 -21.16
N ASN A 98 10.80 -2.72 -21.00
CA ASN A 98 9.99 -2.27 -22.11
C ASN A 98 9.96 -0.72 -22.22
N LYS A 99 9.31 -0.21 -23.25
CA LYS A 99 9.24 1.25 -23.52
C LYS A 99 8.46 2.06 -22.48
N TYR A 100 7.78 1.40 -21.55
CA TYR A 100 6.99 2.04 -20.48
C TYR A 100 7.71 2.06 -19.13
N GLY A 101 8.99 1.67 -19.10
CA GLY A 101 9.78 1.57 -17.87
C GLY A 101 9.39 0.39 -16.98
N GLN A 102 8.71 -0.59 -17.56
CA GLN A 102 8.41 -1.86 -16.88
C GLN A 102 9.52 -2.84 -17.18
N TRP A 103 9.95 -3.55 -16.16
CA TRP A 103 11.02 -4.54 -16.20
C TRP A 103 10.45 -5.91 -15.87
N GLU A 104 10.90 -6.94 -16.57
CA GLU A 104 10.39 -8.31 -16.41
C GLU A 104 11.50 -9.34 -16.48
N ILE A 105 11.38 -10.38 -15.65
CA ILE A 105 12.14 -11.63 -15.77
C ILE A 105 11.20 -12.82 -15.55
N PHE A 106 11.48 -13.92 -16.24
CA PHE A 106 10.81 -15.19 -16.07
C PHE A 106 11.75 -16.22 -15.45
N LEU A 107 11.31 -16.89 -14.39
CA LEU A 107 12.02 -17.97 -13.70
C LEU A 107 11.27 -19.29 -13.96
N PRO A 108 11.69 -20.11 -14.92
CA PRO A 108 10.99 -21.35 -15.28
C PRO A 108 11.12 -22.42 -14.19
N ASP A 109 10.05 -23.22 -13.98
CA ASP A 109 10.05 -24.30 -13.00
C ASP A 109 11.14 -25.35 -13.25
N GLU A 110 11.47 -25.60 -14.51
CA GLU A 110 12.53 -26.53 -14.89
C GLU A 110 13.84 -26.25 -14.16
N GLU A 111 14.14 -24.96 -13.91
CA GLU A 111 15.37 -24.53 -13.26
C GLU A 111 15.15 -24.05 -11.81
N TYR A 112 13.99 -23.44 -11.50
CA TYR A 112 13.82 -22.67 -10.26
C TYR A 112 12.81 -23.24 -9.27
N LYS A 113 12.00 -24.26 -9.58
CA LYS A 113 10.96 -24.80 -8.68
C LYS A 113 11.47 -25.23 -7.30
N ASP A 114 12.71 -25.73 -7.21
CA ASP A 114 13.33 -26.18 -5.97
C ASP A 114 14.28 -25.12 -5.36
N ARG A 115 14.47 -24.01 -6.03
CA ARG A 115 15.38 -22.92 -5.63
C ARG A 115 14.63 -21.64 -5.28
N PHE A 116 13.55 -21.33 -6.00
CA PHE A 116 12.69 -20.18 -5.77
C PHE A 116 11.37 -20.65 -5.12
N THR A 117 11.43 -20.90 -3.82
CA THR A 117 10.33 -21.47 -3.05
C THR A 117 9.65 -20.45 -2.17
N HIS A 118 8.53 -20.84 -1.56
CA HIS A 118 7.92 -20.06 -0.48
C HIS A 118 8.98 -19.69 0.57
N GLN A 119 8.96 -18.41 1.00
CA GLN A 119 9.90 -17.79 1.95
C GLN A 119 11.33 -17.54 1.43
N SER A 120 11.67 -17.81 0.17
CA SER A 120 12.94 -17.38 -0.40
C SER A 120 13.13 -15.87 -0.26
N ARG A 121 14.26 -15.42 0.26
CA ARG A 121 14.61 -14.01 0.37
C ARG A 121 15.02 -13.46 -0.98
N VAL A 122 14.60 -12.24 -1.27
CA VAL A 122 14.83 -11.57 -2.57
C VAL A 122 15.14 -10.09 -2.40
N MET A 123 15.96 -9.59 -3.29
CA MET A 123 16.29 -8.17 -3.49
C MET A 123 16.40 -7.87 -4.97
N VAL A 124 16.36 -6.62 -5.33
CA VAL A 124 16.71 -6.13 -6.67
C VAL A 124 17.91 -5.21 -6.60
N MET A 125 18.82 -5.37 -7.57
CA MET A 125 19.90 -4.45 -7.82
C MET A 125 19.51 -3.53 -8.96
N VAL A 126 19.49 -2.24 -8.70
CA VAL A 126 19.10 -1.19 -9.65
C VAL A 126 20.34 -0.39 -10.04
N HIS A 127 20.57 -0.23 -11.33
CA HIS A 127 21.55 0.70 -11.89
C HIS A 127 20.84 1.92 -12.47
N SER A 128 21.35 3.10 -12.16
CA SER A 128 20.84 4.37 -12.66
C SER A 128 21.99 5.40 -12.77
N ASP A 129 21.69 6.63 -13.15
CA ASP A 129 22.65 7.74 -13.12
C ASP A 129 23.21 8.01 -11.70
N ALA A 130 22.46 7.63 -10.66
CA ALA A 130 22.91 7.71 -9.26
C ALA A 130 23.82 6.54 -8.83
N GLY A 131 24.12 5.58 -9.73
CA GLY A 131 24.94 4.41 -9.48
C GLY A 131 24.13 3.15 -9.19
N TRP A 132 24.75 2.20 -8.49
CA TRP A 132 24.17 0.89 -8.13
C TRP A 132 23.53 0.92 -6.74
N HIS A 133 22.29 0.46 -6.63
CA HIS A 133 21.53 0.43 -5.38
C HIS A 133 20.81 -0.90 -5.18
N GLU A 134 20.87 -1.44 -3.96
CA GLU A 134 20.01 -2.56 -3.55
C GLU A 134 18.65 -2.04 -3.12
N LYS A 135 17.58 -2.69 -3.57
CA LYS A 135 16.19 -2.36 -3.26
C LYS A 135 15.39 -3.59 -2.85
N ILE A 136 14.39 -3.40 -2.01
CA ILE A 136 13.33 -4.40 -1.83
C ILE A 136 12.30 -4.19 -2.94
N PRO A 137 11.79 -5.25 -3.61
CA PRO A 137 10.75 -5.13 -4.63
C PRO A 137 9.55 -4.31 -4.16
N ALA A 138 9.06 -3.37 -4.98
CA ALA A 138 8.01 -2.42 -4.56
C ALA A 138 6.66 -3.09 -4.27
N TYR A 139 6.35 -4.18 -4.95
CA TYR A 139 5.12 -4.96 -4.78
C TYR A 139 5.33 -6.25 -3.98
N ILE A 140 6.31 -6.28 -3.10
CA ILE A 140 6.57 -7.45 -2.25
C ILE A 140 5.48 -7.61 -1.18
N HIS A 141 5.05 -8.85 -0.91
CA HIS A 141 3.98 -9.14 0.04
C HIS A 141 4.49 -9.41 1.47
N ARG A 142 5.79 -9.63 1.62
CA ARG A 142 6.43 -9.80 2.92
C ARG A 142 7.85 -9.28 2.90
N VAL A 143 8.24 -8.68 4.02
CA VAL A 143 9.61 -8.23 4.28
C VAL A 143 10.01 -8.79 5.64
N ILE A 144 11.25 -9.20 5.77
CA ILE A 144 11.79 -9.71 7.03
C ILE A 144 13.08 -8.97 7.38
N GLN A 145 13.32 -8.84 8.68
CA GLN A 145 14.58 -8.32 9.20
C GLN A 145 15.46 -9.49 9.64
N ASP A 146 16.68 -9.52 9.15
CA ASP A 146 17.68 -10.49 9.58
C ASP A 146 18.14 -10.15 11.02
N PRO A 147 18.01 -11.08 11.99
CA PRO A 147 18.28 -10.77 13.39
C PRO A 147 19.77 -10.52 13.70
N ALA A 148 20.68 -11.01 12.86
CA ALA A 148 22.11 -10.83 13.07
C ALA A 148 22.64 -9.53 12.45
N THR A 149 22.17 -9.18 11.27
CA THR A 149 22.64 -7.99 10.54
C THR A 149 21.72 -6.78 10.69
N LEU A 150 20.49 -6.99 11.17
CA LEU A 150 19.40 -6.03 11.23
C LEU A 150 18.99 -5.47 9.84
N GLY A 151 19.51 -6.07 8.76
CA GLY A 151 19.18 -5.72 7.39
C GLY A 151 17.81 -6.29 6.99
N PHE A 152 17.04 -5.51 6.23
CA PHE A 152 15.77 -5.96 5.68
C PHE A 152 15.96 -6.57 4.29
N SER A 153 15.14 -7.57 3.97
CA SER A 153 15.01 -8.15 2.64
C SER A 153 13.57 -8.50 2.33
N GLY A 154 13.18 -8.44 1.07
CA GLY A 154 11.92 -9.01 0.62
C GLY A 154 11.93 -10.53 0.81
N GLN A 155 10.75 -11.10 1.02
CA GLN A 155 10.55 -12.53 1.09
C GLN A 155 9.44 -12.93 0.13
N HIS A 156 9.74 -13.86 -0.77
CA HIS A 156 8.76 -14.43 -1.68
C HIS A 156 7.68 -15.17 -0.89
N TRP A 157 6.46 -14.63 -0.88
CA TRP A 157 5.36 -15.19 -0.12
C TRP A 157 4.39 -15.91 -1.04
N ALA A 158 4.49 -17.21 -1.09
CA ALA A 158 3.66 -18.09 -1.93
C ALA A 158 3.39 -19.40 -1.15
N PRO A 159 2.50 -19.36 -0.15
CA PRO A 159 2.16 -20.55 0.62
C PRO A 159 1.57 -21.63 -0.29
N PRO A 160 1.82 -22.93 -0.01
CA PRO A 160 1.40 -24.03 -0.88
C PRO A 160 -0.13 -24.16 -0.99
N HIS A 161 -0.84 -23.64 -0.01
CA HIS A 161 -2.30 -23.58 0.01
C HIS A 161 -2.74 -22.13 0.24
N PRO A 162 -3.69 -21.61 -0.56
CA PRO A 162 -4.28 -20.31 -0.31
C PRO A 162 -5.02 -20.33 1.03
N PHE A 163 -5.13 -19.15 1.67
CA PHE A 163 -5.94 -19.02 2.87
C PHE A 163 -7.42 -19.34 2.57
N ASP A 164 -8.04 -20.08 3.47
CA ASP A 164 -9.44 -20.51 3.31
C ASP A 164 -10.41 -19.45 3.83
N TRP A 165 -11.10 -18.81 2.88
CA TRP A 165 -12.15 -17.82 3.11
C TRP A 165 -13.57 -18.37 2.90
N THR A 166 -13.75 -19.67 2.69
CA THR A 166 -15.05 -20.23 2.27
C THR A 166 -16.19 -19.96 3.23
N ASP A 167 -15.91 -19.84 4.52
CA ASP A 167 -16.90 -19.56 5.56
C ASP A 167 -16.98 -18.07 5.96
N ASP A 168 -16.27 -17.20 5.24
CA ASP A 168 -16.32 -15.78 5.46
C ASP A 168 -17.45 -15.14 4.66
N HIS A 169 -18.60 -14.94 5.32
CA HIS A 169 -19.82 -14.36 4.74
C HIS A 169 -20.14 -12.98 5.32
N PHE A 170 -19.20 -12.36 6.05
CA PHE A 170 -19.43 -11.07 6.67
C PHE A 170 -19.61 -9.97 5.62
N ASP A 171 -20.59 -9.09 5.85
CA ASP A 171 -20.85 -7.93 5.02
C ASP A 171 -21.09 -6.69 5.90
N ILE A 172 -20.15 -5.76 5.89
CA ILE A 172 -20.23 -4.51 6.64
C ILE A 172 -21.51 -3.70 6.32
N ARG A 173 -22.10 -3.87 5.13
CA ARG A 173 -23.34 -3.17 4.72
C ARG A 173 -24.57 -3.61 5.50
N GLU A 174 -24.51 -4.73 6.21
CA GLU A 174 -25.56 -5.19 7.11
C GLU A 174 -25.56 -4.47 8.47
N LEU A 175 -24.47 -3.74 8.78
CA LEU A 175 -24.37 -2.94 9.99
C LEU A 175 -25.04 -1.57 9.79
N ASN A 176 -25.97 -1.21 10.67
CA ASN A 176 -26.65 0.09 10.62
C ASN A 176 -25.76 1.24 11.09
N GLU A 177 -24.87 0.98 12.03
CA GLU A 177 -23.93 1.94 12.62
C GLU A 177 -22.64 1.23 13.01
N LEU A 178 -21.54 1.97 13.10
CA LEU A 178 -20.25 1.46 13.50
C LEU A 178 -19.83 2.06 14.85
N LEU A 179 -19.59 1.19 15.82
CA LEU A 179 -18.87 1.49 17.05
C LEU A 179 -17.45 0.95 16.89
N ILE A 180 -16.51 1.86 16.64
CA ILE A 180 -15.14 1.54 16.23
C ILE A 180 -14.22 1.50 17.45
N TYR A 181 -13.48 0.41 17.60
CA TYR A 181 -12.39 0.27 18.54
C TYR A 181 -11.05 0.42 17.79
N GLU A 182 -10.35 1.52 18.02
CA GLU A 182 -9.02 1.74 17.45
C GLU A 182 -7.93 1.09 18.32
N CYS A 183 -6.99 0.39 17.69
CA CYS A 183 -5.94 -0.32 18.41
C CYS A 183 -4.69 -0.58 17.57
N HIS A 184 -3.56 -0.70 18.28
CA HIS A 184 -2.27 -1.08 17.70
C HIS A 184 -1.98 -2.55 18.07
N VAL A 185 -1.84 -3.41 17.07
CA VAL A 185 -1.68 -4.87 17.27
C VAL A 185 -0.53 -5.18 18.23
N GLY A 186 0.64 -4.60 18.02
CA GLY A 186 1.82 -4.88 18.82
C GLY A 186 1.75 -4.39 20.28
N MET A 187 0.81 -3.48 20.61
CA MET A 187 0.62 -2.94 21.96
C MET A 187 -0.63 -3.48 22.66
N ALA A 188 -1.44 -4.23 21.97
CA ALA A 188 -2.73 -4.72 22.44
C ALA A 188 -2.60 -6.01 23.28
N GLN A 189 -1.69 -5.99 24.26
CA GLN A 189 -1.48 -7.10 25.18
C GLN A 189 -0.85 -6.63 26.50
N GLU A 190 -0.91 -7.47 27.54
CA GLU A 190 -0.35 -7.18 28.88
C GLU A 190 1.12 -7.63 29.02
N GLN A 191 1.58 -8.56 28.18
CA GLN A 191 2.95 -9.05 28.23
C GLN A 191 3.95 -7.98 27.74
N PRO A 192 5.16 -7.87 28.33
CA PRO A 192 6.18 -6.89 27.91
C PRO A 192 6.90 -7.32 26.62
N SER A 193 6.13 -7.59 25.57
CA SER A 193 6.59 -7.98 24.23
C SER A 193 5.71 -7.36 23.15
N VAL A 194 6.12 -7.45 21.90
CA VAL A 194 5.28 -7.02 20.78
C VAL A 194 4.19 -8.07 20.55
N GLY A 195 2.91 -7.66 20.58
CA GLY A 195 1.77 -8.54 20.31
C GLY A 195 1.70 -8.99 18.86
N THR A 196 1.09 -10.15 18.63
CA THR A 196 0.94 -10.76 17.31
C THR A 196 -0.49 -10.73 16.81
N PHE A 197 -0.68 -10.92 15.50
CA PHE A 197 -2.02 -11.03 14.90
C PHE A 197 -2.82 -12.19 15.49
N ALA A 198 -2.16 -13.33 15.74
CA ALA A 198 -2.81 -14.51 16.31
C ALA A 198 -3.25 -14.25 17.77
N GLU A 199 -2.40 -13.67 18.61
CA GLU A 199 -2.76 -13.29 19.98
C GLU A 199 -3.90 -12.27 20.00
N PHE A 200 -3.86 -11.28 19.10
CA PHE A 200 -4.95 -10.32 18.94
C PHE A 200 -6.27 -11.02 18.59
N ALA A 201 -6.23 -11.95 17.64
CA ALA A 201 -7.40 -12.72 17.23
C ALA A 201 -8.01 -13.51 18.37
N ASP A 202 -7.17 -14.20 19.13
CA ASP A 202 -7.61 -15.15 20.15
C ASP A 202 -8.06 -14.48 21.46
N TYR A 203 -7.43 -13.37 21.84
CA TYR A 203 -7.67 -12.76 23.15
C TYR A 203 -8.42 -11.43 23.06
N LEU A 204 -8.10 -10.56 22.09
CA LEU A 204 -8.65 -9.22 22.05
C LEU A 204 -9.97 -9.13 21.32
N ILE A 205 -10.18 -9.87 20.24
CA ILE A 205 -11.45 -9.87 19.50
C ILE A 205 -12.63 -10.24 20.41
N PRO A 206 -12.58 -11.32 21.24
CA PRO A 206 -13.65 -11.62 22.19
C PRO A 206 -13.90 -10.51 23.20
N TYR A 207 -12.83 -9.84 23.70
CA TYR A 207 -12.94 -8.72 24.62
C TYR A 207 -13.65 -7.52 23.97
N ILE A 208 -13.25 -7.15 22.74
CA ILE A 208 -13.84 -6.06 21.97
C ILE A 208 -15.33 -6.34 21.72
N LYS A 209 -15.70 -7.57 21.32
CA LYS A 209 -17.08 -8.00 21.14
C LYS A 209 -17.91 -7.86 22.40
N ASN A 210 -17.38 -8.37 23.53
CA ASN A 210 -18.06 -8.30 24.82
C ASN A 210 -18.22 -6.86 25.32
N SER A 211 -17.36 -5.94 24.89
CA SER A 211 -17.44 -4.51 25.16
C SER A 211 -18.45 -3.74 24.31
N GLY A 212 -19.12 -4.44 23.37
CA GLY A 212 -20.19 -3.89 22.53
C GLY A 212 -19.74 -3.22 21.24
N TYR A 213 -18.45 -3.29 20.89
CA TYR A 213 -17.95 -2.78 19.60
C TYR A 213 -18.28 -3.75 18.46
N ASN A 214 -18.50 -3.21 17.26
CA ASN A 214 -18.78 -3.96 16.05
C ASN A 214 -17.85 -3.63 14.88
N ALA A 215 -16.83 -2.81 15.13
CA ALA A 215 -15.77 -2.54 14.19
C ALA A 215 -14.43 -2.35 14.93
N ILE A 216 -13.34 -2.78 14.29
CA ILE A 216 -11.96 -2.57 14.74
C ILE A 216 -11.26 -1.71 13.68
N GLN A 217 -10.55 -0.68 14.10
CA GLN A 217 -9.61 0.05 13.27
C GLN A 217 -8.19 -0.34 13.68
N LEU A 218 -7.51 -1.12 12.85
CA LEU A 218 -6.10 -1.45 13.07
C LEU A 218 -5.24 -0.26 12.65
N MET A 219 -4.50 0.31 13.60
CA MET A 219 -3.44 1.29 13.30
C MET A 219 -2.46 0.67 12.31
N ALA A 220 -1.78 1.53 11.52
CA ALA A 220 -1.00 1.14 10.34
C ALA A 220 -0.17 -0.15 10.53
N ILE A 221 -0.51 -1.19 9.76
CA ILE A 221 0.08 -2.53 9.84
C ILE A 221 0.94 -2.88 8.63
N ALA A 222 1.06 -1.98 7.65
CA ALA A 222 2.00 -2.18 6.55
C ALA A 222 3.45 -2.14 7.04
N GLU A 223 4.38 -2.78 6.32
CA GLU A 223 5.75 -2.93 6.80
C GLU A 223 6.47 -1.58 6.94
N HIS A 224 7.14 -1.42 8.08
CA HIS A 224 7.85 -0.22 8.48
C HIS A 224 9.11 -0.57 9.28
N PRO A 225 10.25 0.11 9.07
CA PRO A 225 11.52 -0.28 9.71
C PRO A 225 11.61 0.16 11.18
N TYR A 226 10.93 1.25 11.55
CA TYR A 226 11.01 1.83 12.89
C TYR A 226 9.72 1.57 13.68
N TYR A 227 9.78 0.71 14.68
CA TYR A 227 8.63 0.36 15.54
C TYR A 227 7.97 1.57 16.21
N GLY A 228 8.78 2.53 16.68
CA GLY A 228 8.29 3.74 17.32
C GLY A 228 7.50 4.69 16.40
N SER A 229 7.44 4.42 15.11
CA SER A 229 6.51 5.13 14.20
C SER A 229 5.09 4.60 14.29
N PHE A 230 4.83 3.53 15.02
CA PHE A 230 3.53 2.84 15.12
C PHE A 230 2.94 2.45 13.76
N GLY A 231 3.79 2.23 12.75
CA GLY A 231 3.40 1.90 11.37
C GLY A 231 3.21 3.10 10.45
N TYR A 232 3.37 4.33 10.93
CA TYR A 232 3.14 5.53 10.10
C TYR A 232 4.34 5.94 9.24
N HIS A 233 5.49 5.25 9.30
CA HIS A 233 6.62 5.40 8.37
C HIS A 233 6.75 4.16 7.47
N VAL A 234 5.78 3.98 6.58
CA VAL A 234 5.68 2.83 5.69
C VAL A 234 6.82 2.80 4.68
N THR A 235 7.46 1.64 4.53
CA THR A 235 8.42 1.35 3.45
C THR A 235 7.83 0.45 2.37
N ASN A 236 7.07 -0.57 2.75
CA ASN A 236 6.55 -1.58 1.82
C ASN A 236 5.04 -1.70 1.94
N PHE A 237 4.34 -1.06 1.01
CA PHE A 237 2.89 -0.85 1.06
C PHE A 237 2.06 -2.12 0.87
N TYR A 238 2.63 -3.14 0.20
CA TYR A 238 1.96 -4.42 -0.05
C TYR A 238 2.38 -5.51 0.94
N ALA A 239 3.27 -5.21 1.87
CA ALA A 239 3.75 -6.15 2.87
C ALA A 239 3.10 -5.90 4.23
N VAL A 240 2.64 -6.97 4.86
CA VAL A 240 2.23 -6.97 6.27
C VAL A 240 3.47 -6.85 7.15
N SER A 241 3.43 -6.02 8.19
CA SER A 241 4.55 -5.89 9.12
C SER A 241 4.91 -7.23 9.76
N SER A 242 6.14 -7.64 9.52
CA SER A 242 6.65 -8.93 10.00
C SER A 242 6.80 -9.02 11.52
N ARG A 243 6.77 -7.87 12.20
CA ARG A 243 6.79 -7.81 13.67
C ARG A 243 5.54 -8.38 14.32
N PHE A 244 4.41 -8.30 13.64
CA PHE A 244 3.13 -8.75 14.17
C PHE A 244 2.75 -10.15 13.72
N GLY A 245 3.51 -10.75 12.80
CA GLY A 245 3.25 -12.10 12.30
C GLY A 245 3.36 -12.25 10.79
N THR A 246 2.66 -13.23 10.27
CA THR A 246 2.59 -13.57 8.85
C THR A 246 1.35 -12.98 8.17
N PRO A 247 1.32 -12.90 6.84
CA PRO A 247 0.10 -12.56 6.09
C PRO A 247 -1.09 -13.47 6.43
N GLU A 248 -0.87 -14.76 6.64
CA GLU A 248 -1.91 -15.73 7.00
C GLU A 248 -2.46 -15.49 8.41
N GLU A 249 -1.61 -15.07 9.36
CA GLU A 249 -2.07 -14.70 10.71
C GLU A 249 -2.92 -13.42 10.70
N LEU A 250 -2.61 -12.46 9.84
CA LEU A 250 -3.50 -11.30 9.64
C LEU A 250 -4.84 -11.72 9.03
N LYS A 251 -4.84 -12.61 8.04
CA LYS A 251 -6.07 -13.16 7.47
C LYS A 251 -6.88 -13.92 8.51
N TYR A 252 -6.21 -14.67 9.38
CA TYR A 252 -6.83 -15.36 10.52
C TYR A 252 -7.51 -14.35 11.47
N LEU A 253 -6.83 -13.25 11.81
CA LEU A 253 -7.39 -12.19 12.65
C LEU A 253 -8.68 -11.64 12.02
N ILE A 254 -8.65 -11.30 10.73
CA ILE A 254 -9.81 -10.72 10.05
C ILE A 254 -10.96 -11.72 10.01
N LYS A 255 -10.70 -12.99 9.65
CA LYS A 255 -11.70 -14.05 9.65
C LYS A 255 -12.34 -14.22 11.04
N LYS A 256 -11.53 -14.20 12.10
CA LYS A 256 -12.02 -14.27 13.49
C LYS A 256 -12.88 -13.09 13.89
N ALA A 257 -12.55 -11.87 13.44
CA ALA A 257 -13.39 -10.70 13.67
C ALA A 257 -14.75 -10.86 12.95
N HIS A 258 -14.74 -11.29 11.69
CA HIS A 258 -15.94 -11.52 10.89
C HIS A 258 -16.84 -12.60 11.51
N GLU A 259 -16.29 -13.71 12.03
CA GLU A 259 -17.03 -14.74 12.76
C GLU A 259 -17.77 -14.18 13.98
N GLN A 260 -17.29 -13.07 14.56
CA GLN A 260 -17.94 -12.37 15.68
C GLN A 260 -18.82 -11.21 15.23
N GLY A 261 -19.01 -11.00 13.92
CA GLY A 261 -19.76 -9.87 13.38
C GLY A 261 -19.10 -8.53 13.63
N ILE A 262 -17.76 -8.47 13.55
CA ILE A 262 -16.93 -7.28 13.73
C ILE A 262 -16.25 -6.95 12.40
N ALA A 263 -16.50 -5.73 11.88
CA ALA A 263 -15.81 -5.19 10.72
C ALA A 263 -14.34 -4.88 11.06
N VAL A 264 -13.44 -5.02 10.08
CA VAL A 264 -12.02 -4.68 10.25
C VAL A 264 -11.62 -3.59 9.25
N LEU A 265 -11.29 -2.43 9.79
CA LEU A 265 -10.80 -1.28 9.03
C LEU A 265 -9.27 -1.19 9.14
N MET A 266 -8.62 -0.85 8.03
CA MET A 266 -7.19 -0.63 8.00
C MET A 266 -6.85 0.85 7.98
N ASP A 267 -5.93 1.27 8.82
CA ASP A 267 -5.32 2.59 8.74
C ASP A 267 -4.25 2.59 7.65
N VAL A 268 -4.47 3.38 6.59
CA VAL A 268 -3.58 3.45 5.44
C VAL A 268 -2.86 4.79 5.37
N VAL A 269 -1.54 4.72 5.17
CA VAL A 269 -0.65 5.88 5.10
C VAL A 269 -0.35 6.18 3.63
N HIS A 270 -1.30 6.78 2.91
CA HIS A 270 -1.13 7.17 1.52
C HIS A 270 -0.75 8.64 1.34
N SER A 271 -0.62 9.40 2.45
CA SER A 271 -0.18 10.79 2.46
C SER A 271 1.33 10.93 2.26
N HIS A 272 2.10 9.96 2.72
CA HIS A 272 3.56 9.98 2.68
C HIS A 272 4.16 8.58 2.78
N ALA A 273 5.50 8.48 2.63
CA ALA A 273 6.27 7.26 2.81
C ALA A 273 7.56 7.55 3.58
N ALA A 274 8.16 6.51 4.18
CA ALA A 274 9.47 6.62 4.81
C ALA A 274 10.56 7.05 3.81
N LYS A 275 11.58 7.77 4.29
CA LYS A 275 12.73 8.22 3.48
C LYS A 275 13.73 7.13 3.14
N ASN A 276 13.59 5.94 3.70
CA ASN A 276 14.49 4.82 3.49
C ASN A 276 14.67 4.53 2.01
N THR A 277 15.90 4.59 1.54
CA THR A 277 16.21 4.34 0.12
C THR A 277 16.33 2.84 -0.18
N ARG A 278 16.93 2.05 0.70
CA ARG A 278 17.15 0.62 0.47
C ARG A 278 15.87 -0.20 0.67
N GLU A 279 15.13 0.04 1.75
CA GLU A 279 13.93 -0.70 2.11
C GLU A 279 12.69 -0.20 1.38
N GLY A 280 12.60 1.11 1.15
CA GLY A 280 11.39 1.78 0.68
C GLY A 280 11.43 2.24 -0.77
N LEU A 281 10.38 2.99 -1.13
CA LEU A 281 10.15 3.51 -2.47
C LEU A 281 11.06 4.70 -2.85
N ASN A 282 11.69 5.34 -1.84
CA ASN A 282 12.50 6.52 -2.09
C ASN A 282 13.70 6.18 -2.99
N GLN A 283 13.84 6.90 -4.10
CA GLN A 283 14.86 6.67 -5.11
C GLN A 283 14.91 5.21 -5.61
N PHE A 284 13.75 4.60 -5.84
CA PHE A 284 13.70 3.19 -6.23
C PHE A 284 14.41 2.97 -7.58
N ASP A 285 14.16 3.80 -8.59
CA ASP A 285 14.86 3.77 -9.89
C ASP A 285 16.11 4.68 -9.93
N GLY A 286 16.57 5.14 -8.77
CA GLY A 286 17.68 6.08 -8.60
C GLY A 286 17.27 7.55 -8.69
N SER A 287 16.04 7.86 -9.09
CA SER A 287 15.53 9.23 -9.16
C SER A 287 14.68 9.58 -7.94
N GLU A 288 14.64 10.86 -7.59
CA GLU A 288 13.78 11.35 -6.49
C GLU A 288 12.30 11.37 -6.87
N ASP A 289 12.00 11.44 -8.17
CA ASP A 289 10.67 11.75 -8.67
C ASP A 289 9.91 10.53 -9.25
N GLN A 290 10.38 9.31 -9.04
CA GLN A 290 9.62 8.13 -9.49
C GLN A 290 8.23 8.10 -8.83
N TYR A 291 8.16 8.01 -7.52
CA TYR A 291 6.91 7.98 -6.75
C TYR A 291 6.56 9.34 -6.13
N PHE A 292 7.53 10.18 -5.86
CA PHE A 292 7.39 11.38 -5.06
C PHE A 292 7.54 12.66 -5.89
N HIS A 293 7.24 13.81 -5.30
CA HIS A 293 7.62 15.09 -5.89
C HIS A 293 9.12 15.28 -5.78
N PRO A 294 9.79 15.90 -6.77
CA PRO A 294 11.20 16.22 -6.67
C PRO A 294 11.44 17.43 -5.74
N GLY A 295 12.67 17.50 -5.20
CA GLY A 295 13.11 18.61 -4.37
C GLY A 295 12.31 18.76 -3.06
N ASP A 296 12.21 20.01 -2.57
CA ASP A 296 11.58 20.31 -1.28
C ASP A 296 10.10 19.91 -1.21
N ARG A 297 9.37 20.01 -2.31
CA ARG A 297 7.97 19.58 -2.38
C ARG A 297 7.79 18.07 -2.09
N GLY A 298 8.81 17.28 -2.37
CA GLY A 298 8.83 15.84 -2.10
C GLY A 298 9.17 15.49 -0.65
N ASN A 299 9.48 16.47 0.20
CA ASN A 299 9.85 16.25 1.58
C ASN A 299 8.77 16.83 2.50
N HIS A 300 8.21 15.99 3.38
CA HIS A 300 7.25 16.47 4.38
C HIS A 300 7.99 17.22 5.49
N PRO A 301 7.66 18.51 5.76
CA PRO A 301 8.45 19.37 6.61
C PRO A 301 8.48 18.95 8.09
N HIS A 302 7.44 18.24 8.57
CA HIS A 302 7.28 17.91 9.99
C HIS A 302 7.36 16.41 10.29
N TRP A 303 7.17 15.53 9.29
CA TRP A 303 7.09 14.08 9.53
C TRP A 303 8.32 13.31 9.04
N ASP A 304 9.37 14.03 8.62
CA ASP A 304 10.61 13.42 8.09
C ASP A 304 10.34 12.30 7.07
N SER A 305 9.48 12.56 6.11
CA SER A 305 8.95 11.58 5.14
C SER A 305 8.90 12.15 3.73
N LYS A 306 8.53 11.32 2.75
CA LYS A 306 8.41 11.68 1.32
C LYS A 306 6.95 11.81 0.92
N CYS A 307 6.59 12.86 0.16
CA CYS A 307 5.24 13.14 -0.31
C CYS A 307 5.02 12.59 -1.72
N PHE A 308 3.99 11.76 -1.89
CA PHE A 308 3.63 11.17 -3.18
C PHE A 308 3.22 12.20 -4.22
N ASN A 309 3.61 11.95 -5.47
CA ASN A 309 3.15 12.72 -6.62
C ASN A 309 1.88 12.08 -7.23
N TYR A 310 0.73 12.40 -6.68
CA TYR A 310 -0.58 11.88 -7.17
C TYR A 310 -0.93 12.31 -8.59
N GLY A 311 -0.19 13.26 -9.18
CA GLY A 311 -0.34 13.66 -10.57
C GLY A 311 0.23 12.64 -11.56
N LYS A 312 1.07 11.70 -11.10
CA LYS A 312 1.56 10.60 -11.94
C LYS A 312 0.55 9.46 -11.95
N ARG A 313 0.21 9.00 -13.15
CA ARG A 313 -0.77 7.91 -13.34
C ARG A 313 -0.32 6.61 -12.67
N GLU A 314 0.95 6.28 -12.77
CA GLU A 314 1.54 5.07 -12.19
C GLU A 314 1.53 5.11 -10.65
N VAL A 315 1.75 6.29 -10.05
CA VAL A 315 1.65 6.49 -8.61
C VAL A 315 0.20 6.34 -8.14
N LEU A 316 -0.74 6.96 -8.87
CA LEU A 316 -2.16 6.80 -8.57
C LEU A 316 -2.59 5.33 -8.70
N GLN A 317 -2.11 4.63 -9.73
CA GLN A 317 -2.36 3.21 -9.93
C GLN A 317 -1.78 2.36 -8.80
N PHE A 318 -0.55 2.65 -8.36
CA PHE A 318 0.10 1.97 -7.23
C PHE A 318 -0.75 2.08 -5.96
N LEU A 319 -1.20 3.29 -5.61
CA LEU A 319 -1.96 3.53 -4.39
C LEU A 319 -3.39 2.95 -4.46
N LEU A 320 -4.11 3.11 -5.57
CA LEU A 320 -5.45 2.52 -5.74
C LEU A 320 -5.38 0.98 -5.77
N SER A 321 -4.35 0.44 -6.42
CA SER A 321 -4.10 -1.00 -6.45
C SER A 321 -3.77 -1.54 -5.06
N ASN A 322 -3.08 -0.77 -4.23
CA ASN A 322 -2.80 -1.14 -2.86
C ASN A 322 -4.09 -1.26 -2.01
N LEU A 323 -5.02 -0.31 -2.13
CA LEU A 323 -6.32 -0.43 -1.47
C LEU A 323 -7.07 -1.69 -1.93
N LYS A 324 -7.12 -1.91 -3.25
CA LYS A 324 -7.80 -3.09 -3.79
C LYS A 324 -7.15 -4.41 -3.33
N TYR A 325 -5.82 -4.45 -3.22
CA TYR A 325 -5.08 -5.59 -2.68
C TYR A 325 -5.53 -5.92 -1.25
N TRP A 326 -5.58 -4.94 -0.35
CA TRP A 326 -6.02 -5.16 1.02
C TRP A 326 -7.48 -5.63 1.10
N LEU A 327 -8.38 -5.07 0.28
CA LEU A 327 -9.78 -5.51 0.22
C LEU A 327 -9.93 -6.94 -0.34
N LYS A 328 -9.13 -7.33 -1.34
CA LYS A 328 -9.32 -8.59 -2.07
C LYS A 328 -8.55 -9.76 -1.49
N GLU A 329 -7.32 -9.51 -1.02
CA GLU A 329 -6.46 -10.56 -0.50
C GLU A 329 -6.63 -10.79 1.01
N PHE A 330 -7.05 -9.75 1.73
CA PHE A 330 -7.18 -9.81 3.20
C PHE A 330 -8.62 -9.64 3.69
N HIS A 331 -9.58 -9.27 2.84
CA HIS A 331 -10.97 -9.03 3.21
C HIS A 331 -11.17 -7.90 4.24
N PHE A 332 -10.32 -6.87 4.22
CA PHE A 332 -10.63 -5.66 4.98
C PHE A 332 -11.95 -5.04 4.51
N ASP A 333 -12.73 -4.51 5.43
CA ASP A 333 -14.05 -3.93 5.14
C ASP A 333 -14.00 -2.45 4.76
N GLY A 334 -12.90 -1.79 5.05
CA GLY A 334 -12.73 -0.37 4.74
C GLY A 334 -11.41 0.19 5.23
N PHE A 335 -11.28 1.52 5.11
CA PHE A 335 -10.04 2.22 5.41
C PHE A 335 -10.28 3.50 6.21
N ARG A 336 -9.34 3.80 7.09
CA ARG A 336 -9.08 5.15 7.59
C ARG A 336 -7.83 5.67 6.88
N PHE A 337 -7.89 6.86 6.32
CA PHE A 337 -6.73 7.50 5.67
C PHE A 337 -6.02 8.41 6.65
N ASP A 338 -4.73 8.14 6.89
CA ASP A 338 -3.89 9.01 7.69
C ASP A 338 -3.37 10.21 6.90
N GLY A 339 -3.20 11.35 7.58
CA GLY A 339 -2.54 12.53 7.03
C GLY A 339 -3.22 13.17 5.83
N VAL A 340 -4.56 13.14 5.76
CA VAL A 340 -5.36 13.61 4.61
C VAL A 340 -5.09 15.09 4.27
N THR A 341 -4.78 15.94 5.25
CA THR A 341 -4.41 17.33 5.02
C THR A 341 -3.19 17.46 4.10
N SER A 342 -2.20 16.56 4.25
CA SER A 342 -1.03 16.51 3.38
C SER A 342 -1.32 15.99 1.97
N MET A 343 -2.44 15.30 1.77
CA MET A 343 -2.92 14.89 0.44
C MET A 343 -3.68 16.02 -0.27
N MET A 344 -4.35 16.88 0.48
CA MET A 344 -5.29 17.88 -0.04
C MET A 344 -4.69 19.27 -0.18
N TYR A 345 -3.75 19.65 0.69
CA TYR A 345 -3.18 21.00 0.77
C TYR A 345 -1.69 21.00 0.48
N PHE A 346 -1.22 21.98 -0.32
CA PHE A 346 0.22 22.12 -0.65
C PHE A 346 1.10 22.51 0.54
N ASP A 347 0.51 23.16 1.52
CA ASP A 347 1.15 23.57 2.77
C ASP A 347 0.89 22.58 3.93
N HIS A 348 0.36 21.41 3.62
CA HIS A 348 0.03 20.36 4.59
C HIS A 348 -0.97 20.80 5.66
N GLY A 349 -1.72 21.90 5.43
CA GLY A 349 -2.67 22.45 6.39
C GLY A 349 -2.01 23.22 7.56
N TYR A 350 -0.76 23.65 7.44
CA TYR A 350 -0.05 24.38 8.50
C TYR A 350 -0.25 25.89 8.47
N ARG A 351 -0.78 26.44 7.37
CA ARG A 351 -1.13 27.86 7.34
C ARG A 351 -2.43 28.09 8.07
N GLU A 352 -2.37 28.95 9.08
CA GLU A 352 -3.58 29.52 9.65
C GLU A 352 -4.12 30.56 8.65
N ILE A 353 -5.22 30.22 8.00
CA ILE A 353 -5.92 31.16 7.12
C ILE A 353 -6.99 31.84 7.97
N TRP A 354 -6.73 33.10 8.35
CA TRP A 354 -7.63 33.90 9.16
C TRP A 354 -8.74 34.61 8.34
N ASP A 355 -8.51 34.76 7.03
CA ASP A 355 -9.47 35.29 6.08
C ASP A 355 -9.38 34.61 4.71
N ARG A 356 -10.28 34.96 3.81
CA ARG A 356 -10.34 34.37 2.45
C ARG A 356 -9.24 34.87 1.50
N ASP A 357 -8.58 35.95 1.87
CA ASP A 357 -7.60 36.66 1.04
C ASP A 357 -6.15 36.37 1.49
N GLY A 358 -5.97 35.53 2.51
CA GLY A 358 -4.68 35.14 3.09
C GLY A 358 -3.94 34.02 2.40
#